data_410df5a69a95fd4ccb014c6664e324dc
#
_entry.id   410df5a69a95fd4ccb014c6664e324dc
#
_cell.length_a   1.000
_cell.length_b   1.000
_cell.length_c   1.000
_cell.angle_alpha   90.00
_cell.angle_beta   90.00
_cell.angle_gamma   90.00
#
_symmetry.space_group_name_H-M   'P 1'
#
loop_
_entity.id
_entity.type
_entity.pdbx_description
1 polymer ?
#
loop_
_entity_poly.entity_id
_entity_poly.type
_entity_poly.pdbx_seq_one_letter_code
_entity_poly.pdbx_strand_id
1 'polypeptide(L)'
;MVNNSVATTGFVETKEMRIKRRTSLRKQVFKSWQLYLMLILPVAYLLLFSYYPMYGIQIAFRDYTPSMGMTGSEWVGIQHFVNFVNSQIFWDLFKNTIIISLYSLLCSFPLSVVLALCLNVVRVEKFKKVVQTVTYIPHFFSIVIIVGMMFQIFNPHMGIFKHVVELFAGEGAAVPDLMGKGEAFYHTYVWSAIWQNLGFNSIIYIAALSSVDTELYESAQIDGASRFKIMLHIDIPTILPTIVIMLILRSGHILSVGYEKALLMQNDANIKYSQLISTYVYNEGLMKGFKQYSSATAINLFNSIINFICIWSVNQFSKKVGESSLW
;
A
#
# COMPACT_ATOMS: atom_id res chain seq x y z
N MET A 1 10.56 -57.97 -23.03
CA MET A 1 11.70 -57.12 -22.63
C MET A 1 11.96 -56.17 -23.79
N VAL A 2 11.45 -54.96 -23.73
CA VAL A 2 11.79 -53.88 -24.68
C VAL A 2 12.12 -52.66 -23.80
N ASN A 3 13.41 -52.35 -23.78
CA ASN A 3 13.99 -51.26 -23.01
C ASN A 3 13.76 -49.95 -23.81
N ASN A 4 12.87 -49.08 -23.38
CA ASN A 4 12.76 -47.70 -23.86
C ASN A 4 13.54 -46.78 -22.95
N SER A 5 14.82 -46.59 -23.29
CA SER A 5 15.63 -45.49 -22.78
C SER A 5 15.23 -44.20 -23.53
N VAL A 6 14.43 -43.37 -22.86
CA VAL A 6 14.19 -42.00 -23.32
C VAL A 6 15.47 -41.19 -23.08
N ALA A 7 16.23 -40.99 -24.16
CA ALA A 7 17.38 -40.09 -24.15
C ALA A 7 16.90 -38.64 -24.04
N THR A 8 17.14 -38.02 -22.91
CA THR A 8 17.06 -36.54 -22.70
C THR A 8 18.17 -35.91 -23.54
N THR A 9 17.84 -35.51 -24.76
CA THR A 9 18.70 -34.68 -25.60
C THR A 9 18.78 -33.27 -25.00
N GLY A 10 19.73 -33.07 -24.10
CA GLY A 10 20.19 -31.74 -23.71
C GLY A 10 20.75 -31.05 -24.97
N PHE A 11 20.06 -30.03 -25.48
CA PHE A 11 20.55 -29.18 -26.56
C PHE A 11 21.84 -28.50 -26.09
N VAL A 12 23.00 -29.02 -26.50
CA VAL A 12 24.29 -28.35 -26.32
C VAL A 12 24.35 -27.19 -27.30
N GLU A 13 24.09 -26.00 -26.84
CA GLU A 13 24.17 -24.76 -27.60
C GLU A 13 25.61 -24.56 -28.10
N THR A 14 25.85 -24.80 -29.38
CA THR A 14 27.19 -24.65 -29.98
C THR A 14 27.65 -23.21 -29.97
N LYS A 15 28.98 -22.99 -29.90
CA LYS A 15 29.60 -21.66 -29.87
C LYS A 15 29.13 -20.75 -31.01
N GLU A 16 28.85 -21.33 -32.16
CA GLU A 16 28.31 -20.64 -33.35
C GLU A 16 26.85 -20.16 -33.15
N MET A 17 26.00 -20.95 -32.49
CA MET A 17 24.62 -20.55 -32.19
C MET A 17 24.61 -19.38 -31.18
N ARG A 18 25.51 -19.38 -30.20
CA ARG A 18 25.69 -18.25 -29.26
C ARG A 18 26.14 -16.98 -29.97
N ILE A 19 27.06 -17.09 -30.93
CA ILE A 19 27.54 -15.94 -31.71
C ILE A 19 26.43 -15.39 -32.61
N LYS A 20 25.69 -16.25 -33.32
CA LYS A 20 24.51 -15.85 -34.13
C LYS A 20 23.42 -15.19 -33.28
N ARG A 21 23.15 -15.71 -32.10
CA ARG A 21 22.18 -15.14 -31.17
C ARG A 21 22.63 -13.76 -30.65
N ARG A 22 23.92 -13.59 -30.31
CA ARG A 22 24.48 -12.29 -29.88
C ARG A 22 24.47 -11.24 -31.02
N THR A 23 24.77 -11.62 -32.25
CA THR A 23 24.72 -10.70 -33.40
C THR A 23 23.27 -10.33 -33.79
N SER A 24 22.33 -11.27 -33.66
CA SER A 24 20.92 -11.01 -33.84
C SER A 24 20.37 -10.05 -32.76
N LEU A 25 20.71 -10.27 -31.50
CA LEU A 25 20.35 -9.38 -30.38
C LEU A 25 20.91 -7.97 -30.54
N ARG A 26 22.20 -7.84 -30.92
CA ARG A 26 22.79 -6.52 -31.21
C ARG A 26 22.04 -5.78 -32.34
N LYS A 27 21.72 -6.44 -33.43
CA LYS A 27 20.95 -5.87 -34.53
C LYS A 27 19.54 -5.42 -34.09
N GLN A 28 18.89 -6.23 -33.24
CA GLN A 28 17.58 -5.86 -32.68
C GLN A 28 17.68 -4.66 -31.73
N VAL A 29 18.70 -4.63 -30.86
CA VAL A 29 18.96 -3.48 -29.97
C VAL A 29 19.19 -2.20 -30.79
N PHE A 30 20.04 -2.24 -31.81
CA PHE A 30 20.26 -1.08 -32.69
C PHE A 30 19.02 -0.66 -33.49
N LYS A 31 18.17 -1.62 -33.89
CA LYS A 31 16.92 -1.31 -34.57
C LYS A 31 15.90 -0.64 -33.66
N SER A 32 15.96 -0.92 -32.35
CA SER A 32 15.04 -0.38 -31.33
C SER A 32 15.66 0.74 -30.49
N TRP A 33 16.69 1.45 -31.02
CA TRP A 33 17.42 2.48 -30.27
C TRP A 33 16.51 3.58 -29.68
N GLN A 34 15.40 3.89 -30.38
CA GLN A 34 14.42 4.86 -29.92
C GLN A 34 13.77 4.46 -28.60
N LEU A 35 13.47 3.16 -28.39
CA LEU A 35 12.93 2.64 -27.13
C LEU A 35 13.94 2.76 -25.98
N TYR A 36 15.24 2.51 -26.27
CA TYR A 36 16.29 2.66 -25.28
C TYR A 36 16.51 4.14 -24.92
N LEU A 37 16.41 5.04 -25.91
CA LEU A 37 16.49 6.48 -25.66
C LEU A 37 15.36 6.94 -24.70
N MET A 38 14.13 6.44 -24.91
CA MET A 38 13.00 6.73 -24.01
C MET A 38 13.22 6.17 -22.60
N LEU A 39 13.94 5.04 -22.45
CA LEU A 39 14.24 4.45 -21.16
C LEU A 39 15.35 5.18 -20.38
N ILE A 40 16.22 5.94 -21.06
CA ILE A 40 17.34 6.62 -20.39
C ILE A 40 16.83 7.55 -19.29
N LEU A 41 15.80 8.34 -19.56
CA LEU A 41 15.29 9.32 -18.61
C LEU A 41 14.66 8.67 -17.37
N PRO A 42 13.75 7.67 -17.47
CA PRO A 42 13.24 6.95 -16.30
C PRO A 42 14.32 6.20 -15.52
N VAL A 43 15.27 5.57 -16.22
CA VAL A 43 16.38 4.84 -15.57
C VAL A 43 17.31 5.81 -14.84
N ALA A 44 17.68 6.93 -15.47
CA ALA A 44 18.50 7.97 -14.83
C ALA A 44 17.77 8.53 -13.58
N TYR A 45 16.48 8.80 -13.69
CA TYR A 45 15.67 9.24 -12.55
C TYR A 45 15.71 8.20 -11.41
N LEU A 46 15.51 6.94 -11.72
CA LEU A 46 15.53 5.86 -10.73
C LEU A 46 16.91 5.71 -10.07
N LEU A 47 17.99 5.79 -10.85
CA LEU A 47 19.35 5.71 -10.32
C LEU A 47 19.69 6.90 -9.41
N LEU A 48 19.31 8.11 -9.81
CA LEU A 48 19.61 9.34 -9.06
C LEU A 48 18.74 9.49 -7.81
N PHE A 49 17.45 9.17 -7.88
CA PHE A 49 16.51 9.46 -6.79
C PHE A 49 16.12 8.25 -5.94
N SER A 50 16.37 7.02 -6.41
CA SER A 50 16.10 5.81 -5.63
C SER A 50 17.39 5.11 -5.19
N TYR A 51 18.33 4.85 -6.11
CA TYR A 51 19.53 4.10 -5.78
C TYR A 51 20.62 4.97 -5.10
N TYR A 52 20.88 6.17 -5.61
CA TYR A 52 21.90 7.04 -5.02
C TYR A 52 21.61 7.38 -3.54
N PRO A 53 20.37 7.70 -3.12
CA PRO A 53 20.06 7.93 -1.70
C PRO A 53 20.26 6.70 -0.81
N MET A 54 20.27 5.47 -1.35
CA MET A 54 20.55 4.26 -0.57
C MET A 54 21.96 4.28 0.06
N TYR A 55 22.89 5.02 -0.54
CA TYR A 55 24.18 5.28 0.10
C TYR A 55 24.04 5.94 1.47
N GLY A 56 22.99 6.76 1.66
CA GLY A 56 22.64 7.39 2.94
C GLY A 56 22.21 6.42 4.04
N ILE A 57 21.90 5.15 3.74
CA ILE A 57 21.56 4.14 4.76
C ILE A 57 22.68 3.98 5.80
N GLN A 58 23.91 4.25 5.43
CA GLN A 58 25.06 4.21 6.35
C GLN A 58 24.90 5.15 7.57
N ILE A 59 24.11 6.23 7.43
CA ILE A 59 23.79 7.16 8.51
C ILE A 59 23.13 6.44 9.70
N ALA A 60 22.38 5.39 9.45
CA ALA A 60 21.74 4.58 10.50
C ALA A 60 22.74 3.89 11.45
N PHE A 61 23.98 3.68 10.99
CA PHE A 61 25.03 2.97 11.70
C PHE A 61 26.16 3.91 12.21
N ARG A 62 25.98 5.21 12.02
CA ARG A 62 26.95 6.24 12.42
C ARG A 62 26.29 7.28 13.34
N ASP A 63 27.08 7.90 14.20
CA ASP A 63 26.66 9.13 14.87
C ASP A 63 26.93 10.31 13.92
N TYR A 64 26.00 10.50 12.99
CA TYR A 64 26.18 11.39 11.86
C TYR A 64 26.10 12.86 12.27
N THR A 65 27.19 13.55 12.01
CA THR A 65 27.28 15.01 12.17
C THR A 65 27.52 15.65 10.80
N PRO A 66 26.63 16.56 10.33
CA PRO A 66 26.76 17.17 8.99
C PRO A 66 28.10 17.84 8.72
N SER A 67 28.73 18.45 9.75
CA SER A 67 30.03 19.09 9.64
C SER A 67 31.19 18.12 9.37
N MET A 68 31.08 16.88 9.80
CA MET A 68 32.08 15.83 9.59
C MET A 68 31.77 14.99 8.34
N GLY A 69 30.56 15.07 7.82
CA GLY A 69 30.10 14.26 6.69
C GLY A 69 30.00 12.77 6.97
N MET A 70 29.78 11.97 5.92
CA MET A 70 29.62 10.52 6.05
C MET A 70 30.88 9.81 6.53
N THR A 71 32.04 10.20 6.02
CA THR A 71 33.32 9.51 6.30
C THR A 71 33.95 9.92 7.63
N GLY A 72 33.69 11.15 8.10
CA GLY A 72 34.20 11.68 9.38
C GLY A 72 33.35 11.35 10.58
N SER A 73 32.10 10.93 10.40
CA SER A 73 31.21 10.57 11.50
C SER A 73 31.55 9.19 12.07
N GLU A 74 31.49 9.07 13.41
CA GLU A 74 31.84 7.85 14.16
C GLU A 74 30.89 6.69 13.81
N TRP A 75 31.44 5.49 13.67
CA TRP A 75 30.68 4.26 13.44
C TRP A 75 30.21 3.67 14.78
N VAL A 76 28.91 3.71 15.05
CA VAL A 76 28.30 3.22 16.30
C VAL A 76 27.54 1.89 16.12
N GLY A 77 27.57 1.32 14.92
CA GLY A 77 26.91 0.05 14.64
C GLY A 77 25.39 0.12 14.83
N ILE A 78 24.82 -0.84 15.54
CA ILE A 78 23.34 -0.95 15.74
C ILE A 78 22.81 -0.16 16.94
N GLN A 79 23.60 0.75 17.53
CA GLN A 79 23.25 1.44 18.79
C GLN A 79 21.94 2.22 18.67
N HIS A 80 21.70 2.91 17.54
CA HIS A 80 20.47 3.65 17.31
C HIS A 80 19.22 2.76 17.28
N PHE A 81 19.34 1.54 16.74
CA PHE A 81 18.26 0.54 16.74
C PHE A 81 17.97 0.04 18.16
N VAL A 82 19.01 -0.27 18.93
CA VAL A 82 18.88 -0.72 20.32
C VAL A 82 18.26 0.37 21.17
N ASN A 83 18.71 1.60 21.03
CA ASN A 83 18.15 2.76 21.75
C ASN A 83 16.67 2.97 21.42
N PHE A 84 16.29 2.82 20.15
CA PHE A 84 14.89 2.94 19.73
C PHE A 84 14.02 1.85 20.35
N VAL A 85 14.41 0.57 20.23
CA VAL A 85 13.63 -0.55 20.76
C VAL A 85 13.50 -0.50 22.28
N ASN A 86 14.53 -0.01 22.99
CA ASN A 86 14.53 0.15 24.44
C ASN A 86 13.88 1.46 24.91
N SER A 87 13.46 2.32 23.99
CA SER A 87 12.78 3.57 24.36
C SER A 87 11.37 3.31 24.91
N GLN A 88 10.93 4.11 25.88
CA GLN A 88 9.58 4.00 26.45
C GLN A 88 8.48 4.20 25.40
N ILE A 89 8.77 4.99 24.36
CA ILE A 89 7.81 5.33 23.31
C ILE A 89 7.66 4.23 22.25
N PHE A 90 8.63 3.30 22.14
CA PHE A 90 8.65 2.28 21.09
C PHE A 90 7.35 1.47 21.01
N TRP A 91 6.89 0.97 22.14
CA TRP A 91 5.69 0.13 22.18
C TRP A 91 4.41 0.87 21.80
N ASP A 92 4.29 2.14 22.17
CA ASP A 92 3.14 2.97 21.78
C ASP A 92 3.16 3.24 20.29
N LEU A 93 4.30 3.62 19.71
CA LEU A 93 4.47 3.83 18.26
C LEU A 93 4.18 2.56 17.47
N PHE A 94 4.77 1.45 17.89
CA PHE A 94 4.62 0.16 17.22
C PHE A 94 3.17 -0.33 17.27
N LYS A 95 2.54 -0.29 18.45
CA LYS A 95 1.14 -0.65 18.66
C LYS A 95 0.20 0.19 17.80
N ASN A 96 0.33 1.51 17.84
CA ASN A 96 -0.51 2.42 17.06
C ASN A 96 -0.38 2.16 15.55
N THR A 97 0.87 2.00 15.08
CA THR A 97 1.15 1.72 13.67
C THR A 97 0.54 0.40 13.24
N ILE A 98 0.71 -0.68 14.02
CA ILE A 98 0.14 -2.00 13.72
C ILE A 98 -1.40 -1.97 13.74
N ILE A 99 -2.01 -1.35 14.75
CA ILE A 99 -3.48 -1.25 14.84
C ILE A 99 -4.05 -0.59 13.60
N ILE A 100 -3.54 0.60 13.23
CA ILE A 100 -4.03 1.33 12.06
C ILE A 100 -3.80 0.53 10.78
N SER A 101 -2.62 -0.08 10.64
CA SER A 101 -2.26 -0.83 9.44
C SER A 101 -3.14 -2.05 9.24
N LEU A 102 -3.30 -2.87 10.28
CA LEU A 102 -4.15 -4.06 10.22
C LEU A 102 -5.61 -3.68 10.04
N TYR A 103 -6.09 -2.68 10.77
CA TYR A 103 -7.46 -2.20 10.63
C TYR A 103 -7.73 -1.67 9.21
N SER A 104 -6.81 -0.86 8.66
CA SER A 104 -6.90 -0.39 7.27
C SER A 104 -6.86 -1.55 6.27
N LEU A 105 -5.98 -2.53 6.46
CA LEU A 105 -5.89 -3.70 5.58
C LEU A 105 -7.17 -4.53 5.62
N LEU A 106 -7.64 -4.88 6.83
CA LEU A 106 -8.80 -5.74 7.01
C LEU A 106 -10.13 -5.11 6.57
N CYS A 107 -10.24 -3.79 6.63
CA CYS A 107 -11.46 -3.09 6.19
C CYS A 107 -11.37 -2.58 4.75
N SER A 108 -10.31 -1.84 4.41
CA SER A 108 -10.20 -1.20 3.09
C SER A 108 -10.04 -2.21 1.96
N PHE A 109 -9.26 -3.28 2.19
CA PHE A 109 -8.97 -4.26 1.16
C PHE A 109 -10.21 -5.07 0.74
N PRO A 110 -10.95 -5.73 1.66
CA PRO A 110 -12.16 -6.47 1.28
C PRO A 110 -13.25 -5.56 0.72
N LEU A 111 -13.44 -4.35 1.29
CA LEU A 111 -14.46 -3.42 0.82
C LEU A 111 -14.21 -2.99 -0.64
N SER A 112 -12.95 -2.85 -1.06
CA SER A 112 -12.62 -2.51 -2.46
C SER A 112 -13.00 -3.64 -3.42
N VAL A 113 -12.78 -4.91 -3.02
CA VAL A 113 -13.20 -6.09 -3.77
C VAL A 113 -14.73 -6.18 -3.83
N VAL A 114 -15.40 -6.00 -2.69
CA VAL A 114 -16.87 -6.03 -2.60
C VAL A 114 -17.49 -4.95 -3.50
N LEU A 115 -16.96 -3.71 -3.47
CA LEU A 115 -17.44 -2.65 -4.36
C LEU A 115 -17.31 -3.04 -5.83
N ALA A 116 -16.18 -3.63 -6.23
CA ALA A 116 -15.96 -4.08 -7.61
C ALA A 116 -16.96 -5.16 -8.03
N LEU A 117 -17.18 -6.16 -7.17
CA LEU A 117 -18.15 -7.23 -7.39
C LEU A 117 -19.59 -6.69 -7.48
N CYS A 118 -19.98 -5.78 -6.58
CA CYS A 118 -21.28 -5.12 -6.63
C CYS A 118 -21.47 -4.35 -7.93
N LEU A 119 -20.46 -3.60 -8.37
CA LEU A 119 -20.52 -2.84 -9.63
C LEU A 119 -20.55 -3.75 -10.86
N ASN A 120 -19.96 -4.96 -10.80
CA ASN A 120 -20.02 -5.94 -11.89
C ASN A 120 -21.44 -6.48 -12.09
N VAL A 121 -22.20 -6.67 -11.02
CA VAL A 121 -23.57 -7.20 -11.06
C VAL A 121 -24.59 -6.15 -11.56
N VAL A 122 -24.25 -4.86 -11.51
CA VAL A 122 -25.17 -3.77 -11.93
C VAL A 122 -25.34 -3.78 -13.44
N ARG A 123 -26.60 -3.94 -13.91
CA ARG A 123 -26.95 -3.96 -15.35
C ARG A 123 -27.14 -2.57 -15.96
N VAL A 124 -27.52 -1.58 -15.14
CA VAL A 124 -27.81 -0.22 -15.61
C VAL A 124 -26.50 0.56 -15.71
N GLU A 125 -25.96 0.66 -16.93
CA GLU A 125 -24.69 1.33 -17.19
C GLU A 125 -24.63 2.78 -16.69
N LYS A 126 -25.74 3.53 -16.81
CA LYS A 126 -25.80 4.92 -16.29
C LYS A 126 -25.62 4.96 -14.79
N PHE A 127 -26.30 4.07 -14.06
CA PHE A 127 -26.17 3.96 -12.60
C PHE A 127 -24.77 3.55 -12.18
N LYS A 128 -24.20 2.54 -12.86
CA LYS A 128 -22.81 2.10 -12.64
C LYS A 128 -21.82 3.25 -12.78
N LYS A 129 -21.93 4.03 -13.87
CA LYS A 129 -21.08 5.22 -14.11
C LYS A 129 -21.23 6.28 -13.03
N VAL A 130 -22.45 6.56 -12.58
CA VAL A 130 -22.69 7.53 -11.50
C VAL A 130 -22.03 7.06 -10.21
N VAL A 131 -22.25 5.81 -9.80
CA VAL A 131 -21.61 5.24 -8.58
C VAL A 131 -20.09 5.28 -8.68
N GLN A 132 -19.52 4.88 -9.81
CA GLN A 132 -18.08 4.96 -10.05
C GLN A 132 -17.57 6.41 -9.91
N THR A 133 -18.22 7.37 -10.57
CA THR A 133 -17.81 8.78 -10.51
C THR A 133 -17.84 9.29 -9.08
N VAL A 134 -18.95 9.08 -8.36
CA VAL A 134 -19.09 9.55 -6.97
C VAL A 134 -18.07 8.94 -6.03
N THR A 135 -17.78 7.64 -6.19
CA THR A 135 -16.80 6.94 -5.33
C THR A 135 -15.35 7.23 -5.72
N TYR A 136 -15.07 7.66 -6.96
CA TYR A 136 -13.71 7.99 -7.41
C TYR A 136 -13.28 9.42 -7.08
N ILE A 137 -14.22 10.38 -7.11
CA ILE A 137 -13.95 11.80 -6.88
C ILE A 137 -13.14 12.07 -5.59
N PRO A 138 -13.45 11.46 -4.42
CA PRO A 138 -12.73 11.76 -3.19
C PRO A 138 -11.22 11.49 -3.25
N HIS A 139 -10.79 10.53 -4.08
CA HIS A 139 -9.38 10.19 -4.26
C HIS A 139 -8.54 11.35 -4.80
N PHE A 140 -9.13 12.26 -5.57
CA PHE A 140 -8.43 13.39 -6.19
C PHE A 140 -8.27 14.60 -5.27
N PHE A 141 -8.90 14.60 -4.09
CA PHE A 141 -8.69 15.66 -3.11
C PHE A 141 -7.36 15.46 -2.37
N SER A 142 -6.65 16.56 -2.14
CA SER A 142 -5.45 16.50 -1.32
C SER A 142 -5.77 16.09 0.11
N ILE A 143 -4.80 15.48 0.78
CA ILE A 143 -4.97 15.02 2.16
C ILE A 143 -5.29 16.19 3.11
N VAL A 144 -4.72 17.37 2.85
CA VAL A 144 -4.97 18.59 3.62
C VAL A 144 -6.44 19.02 3.54
N ILE A 145 -7.02 18.98 2.34
CA ILE A 145 -8.44 19.29 2.13
C ILE A 145 -9.31 18.27 2.86
N ILE A 146 -9.01 16.97 2.73
CA ILE A 146 -9.78 15.90 3.40
C ILE A 146 -9.77 16.11 4.92
N VAL A 147 -8.60 16.33 5.52
CA VAL A 147 -8.51 16.53 6.98
C VAL A 147 -9.18 17.83 7.38
N GLY A 148 -9.03 18.92 6.60
CA GLY A 148 -9.74 20.17 6.85
C GLY A 148 -11.27 19.99 6.82
N MET A 149 -11.80 19.24 5.83
CA MET A 149 -13.21 18.87 5.78
C MET A 149 -13.64 18.03 7.00
N MET A 150 -12.80 17.08 7.46
CA MET A 150 -13.10 16.28 8.64
C MET A 150 -13.24 17.17 9.89
N PHE A 151 -12.34 18.14 10.11
CA PHE A 151 -12.45 19.08 11.21
C PHE A 151 -13.74 19.89 11.16
N GLN A 152 -14.19 20.31 9.97
CA GLN A 152 -15.45 21.04 9.82
C GLN A 152 -16.67 20.15 10.03
N ILE A 153 -16.70 18.97 9.41
CA ILE A 153 -17.85 18.04 9.48
C ILE A 153 -18.04 17.51 10.91
N PHE A 154 -16.94 17.11 11.57
CA PHE A 154 -16.98 16.51 12.90
C PHE A 154 -16.86 17.51 14.06
N ASN A 155 -16.91 18.82 13.77
CA ASN A 155 -16.92 19.83 14.82
C ASN A 155 -18.12 19.63 15.74
N PRO A 156 -17.93 19.42 17.07
CA PRO A 156 -19.04 19.11 17.99
C PRO A 156 -19.98 20.29 18.24
N HIS A 157 -19.58 21.52 17.88
CA HIS A 157 -20.36 22.73 18.13
C HIS A 157 -21.11 23.22 16.89
N MET A 158 -20.47 23.16 15.70
CA MET A 158 -21.00 23.76 14.48
C MET A 158 -20.98 22.79 13.26
N GLY A 159 -20.50 21.56 13.42
CA GLY A 159 -20.36 20.62 12.33
C GLY A 159 -21.66 19.97 11.90
N ILE A 160 -21.71 19.48 10.65
CA ILE A 160 -22.85 18.73 10.11
C ILE A 160 -23.14 17.50 10.99
N PHE A 161 -22.11 16.86 11.55
CA PHE A 161 -22.25 15.70 12.41
C PHE A 161 -23.09 16.02 13.67
N LYS A 162 -22.97 17.22 14.23
CA LYS A 162 -23.84 17.67 15.33
C LYS A 162 -25.31 17.60 14.95
N HIS A 163 -25.67 18.18 13.81
CA HIS A 163 -27.08 18.18 13.35
C HIS A 163 -27.62 16.77 13.11
N VAL A 164 -26.76 15.86 12.62
CA VAL A 164 -27.14 14.44 12.47
C VAL A 164 -27.37 13.79 13.83
N VAL A 165 -26.52 14.02 14.82
CA VAL A 165 -26.68 13.46 16.17
C VAL A 165 -27.95 14.03 16.83
N GLU A 166 -28.19 15.32 16.73
CA GLU A 166 -29.40 15.97 17.29
C GLU A 166 -30.68 15.46 16.62
N LEU A 167 -30.65 15.13 15.34
CA LEU A 167 -31.80 14.56 14.62
C LEU A 167 -32.23 13.20 15.18
N PHE A 168 -31.27 12.36 15.60
CA PHE A 168 -31.55 11.01 16.12
C PHE A 168 -31.67 10.94 17.64
N ALA A 169 -30.93 11.78 18.36
CA ALA A 169 -30.82 11.73 19.82
C ALA A 169 -31.56 12.89 20.54
N GLY A 170 -32.15 13.84 19.78
CA GLY A 170 -32.81 15.02 20.28
C GLY A 170 -31.93 16.25 20.39
N GLU A 171 -32.56 17.42 20.41
CA GLU A 171 -31.89 18.72 20.56
C GLU A 171 -31.05 18.78 21.86
N GLY A 172 -29.83 19.26 21.79
CA GLY A 172 -28.93 19.36 22.94
C GLY A 172 -28.25 18.05 23.34
N ALA A 173 -28.39 16.98 22.56
CA ALA A 173 -27.66 15.73 22.80
C ALA A 173 -26.15 15.93 22.78
N ALA A 174 -25.43 15.22 23.68
CA ALA A 174 -23.98 15.28 23.75
C ALA A 174 -23.34 14.73 22.47
N VAL A 175 -22.68 15.59 21.72
CA VAL A 175 -21.98 15.23 20.48
C VAL A 175 -20.56 14.76 20.81
N PRO A 176 -20.17 13.54 20.42
CA PRO A 176 -18.81 13.07 20.68
C PRO A 176 -17.81 13.86 19.84
N ASP A 177 -16.72 14.32 20.48
CA ASP A 177 -15.60 14.95 19.78
C ASP A 177 -14.73 13.85 19.13
N LEU A 178 -14.99 13.56 17.87
CA LEU A 178 -14.31 12.50 17.11
C LEU A 178 -12.87 12.89 16.72
N MET A 179 -12.57 14.18 16.65
CA MET A 179 -11.24 14.66 16.28
C MET A 179 -10.36 14.93 17.49
N GLY A 180 -10.96 15.29 18.64
CA GLY A 180 -10.23 15.54 19.89
C GLY A 180 -10.01 14.28 20.73
N LYS A 181 -10.93 13.29 20.71
CA LYS A 181 -10.77 12.07 21.49
C LYS A 181 -9.75 11.11 20.87
N GLY A 182 -8.74 10.72 21.65
CA GLY A 182 -7.70 9.80 21.21
C GLY A 182 -8.22 8.43 20.76
N GLU A 183 -9.17 7.87 21.50
CA GLU A 183 -9.78 6.57 21.17
C GLU A 183 -10.50 6.55 19.82
N ALA A 184 -11.09 7.67 19.41
CA ALA A 184 -11.76 7.80 18.12
C ALA A 184 -10.79 7.89 16.93
N PHE A 185 -9.51 8.18 17.19
CA PHE A 185 -8.51 8.45 16.16
C PHE A 185 -8.39 7.30 15.15
N TYR A 186 -8.29 6.06 15.61
CA TYR A 186 -8.15 4.90 14.71
C TYR A 186 -9.33 4.78 13.75
N HIS A 187 -10.54 4.98 14.25
CA HIS A 187 -11.77 4.89 13.44
C HIS A 187 -11.85 6.05 12.45
N THR A 188 -11.65 7.27 12.90
CA THR A 188 -11.72 8.46 12.03
C THR A 188 -10.65 8.41 10.94
N TYR A 189 -9.42 7.96 11.29
CA TYR A 189 -8.33 7.78 10.34
C TYR A 189 -8.66 6.74 9.28
N VAL A 190 -9.07 5.54 9.69
CA VAL A 190 -9.29 4.41 8.78
C VAL A 190 -10.52 4.62 7.90
N TRP A 191 -11.66 5.01 8.47
CA TRP A 191 -12.89 5.18 7.69
C TRP A 191 -12.83 6.35 6.72
N SER A 192 -12.17 7.44 7.09
CA SER A 192 -11.95 8.54 6.14
C SER A 192 -10.97 8.16 5.02
N ALA A 193 -9.97 7.30 5.29
CA ALA A 193 -9.09 6.76 4.25
C ALA A 193 -9.85 5.79 3.31
N ILE A 194 -10.75 4.99 3.86
CA ILE A 194 -11.63 4.11 3.07
C ILE A 194 -12.51 4.97 2.16
N TRP A 195 -13.23 5.96 2.72
CA TRP A 195 -14.06 6.86 1.93
C TRP A 195 -13.30 7.54 0.80
N GLN A 196 -12.07 7.98 1.07
CA GLN A 196 -11.24 8.64 0.07
C GLN A 196 -10.81 7.69 -1.06
N ASN A 197 -10.45 6.44 -0.74
CA ASN A 197 -9.72 5.58 -1.67
C ASN A 197 -10.51 4.35 -2.15
N LEU A 198 -11.66 4.05 -1.58
CA LEU A 198 -12.43 2.83 -1.84
C LEU A 198 -12.73 2.63 -3.34
N GLY A 199 -13.27 3.67 -3.97
CA GLY A 199 -13.61 3.63 -5.40
C GLY A 199 -12.38 3.45 -6.27
N PHE A 200 -11.34 4.23 -6.05
CA PHE A 200 -10.11 4.15 -6.83
C PHE A 200 -9.43 2.78 -6.69
N ASN A 201 -9.37 2.23 -5.49
CA ASN A 201 -8.82 0.90 -5.23
C ASN A 201 -9.64 -0.23 -5.89
N SER A 202 -10.92 -0.02 -6.18
CA SER A 202 -11.77 -1.02 -6.84
C SER A 202 -11.49 -1.15 -8.34
N ILE A 203 -10.84 -0.17 -8.98
CA ILE A 203 -10.62 -0.13 -10.43
C ILE A 203 -9.87 -1.37 -10.92
N ILE A 204 -8.83 -1.78 -10.20
CA ILE A 204 -8.01 -2.94 -10.61
C ILE A 204 -8.84 -4.24 -10.65
N TYR A 205 -9.75 -4.41 -9.70
CA TYR A 205 -10.64 -5.57 -9.65
C TYR A 205 -11.73 -5.50 -10.72
N ILE A 206 -12.26 -4.29 -11.01
CA ILE A 206 -13.21 -4.08 -12.11
C ILE A 206 -12.56 -4.40 -13.45
N ALA A 207 -11.30 -4.00 -13.64
CA ALA A 207 -10.55 -4.34 -14.85
C ALA A 207 -10.34 -5.86 -14.98
N ALA A 208 -9.99 -6.54 -13.88
CA ALA A 208 -9.87 -7.99 -13.87
C ALA A 208 -11.21 -8.70 -14.16
N LEU A 209 -12.32 -8.21 -13.59
CA LEU A 209 -13.67 -8.73 -13.87
C LEU A 209 -14.08 -8.53 -15.33
N SER A 210 -13.62 -7.46 -15.97
CA SER A 210 -13.91 -7.21 -17.40
C SER A 210 -13.21 -8.18 -18.35
N SER A 211 -12.24 -8.97 -17.88
CA SER A 211 -11.57 -10.01 -18.66
C SER A 211 -12.23 -11.39 -18.57
N VAL A 212 -13.28 -11.52 -17.75
CA VAL A 212 -14.06 -12.78 -17.64
C VAL A 212 -14.82 -13.03 -18.94
N ASP A 213 -14.73 -14.26 -19.45
CA ASP A 213 -15.44 -14.64 -20.66
C ASP A 213 -16.96 -14.55 -20.48
N THR A 214 -17.62 -13.88 -21.41
CA THR A 214 -19.08 -13.70 -21.39
C THR A 214 -19.82 -15.03 -21.52
N GLU A 215 -19.25 -16.03 -22.20
CA GLU A 215 -19.84 -17.37 -22.34
C GLU A 215 -20.04 -18.07 -20.99
N LEU A 216 -19.16 -17.81 -20.01
CA LEU A 216 -19.32 -18.33 -18.64
C LEU A 216 -20.54 -17.75 -17.94
N TYR A 217 -20.85 -16.48 -18.16
CA TYR A 217 -22.05 -15.85 -17.60
C TYR A 217 -23.31 -16.37 -18.28
N GLU A 218 -23.29 -16.55 -19.60
CA GLU A 218 -24.43 -17.05 -20.37
C GLU A 218 -24.75 -18.49 -19.99
N SER A 219 -23.76 -19.38 -19.92
CA SER A 219 -23.96 -20.76 -19.50
C SER A 219 -24.51 -20.85 -18.07
N ALA A 220 -23.95 -20.10 -17.13
CA ALA A 220 -24.45 -20.04 -15.75
C ALA A 220 -25.90 -19.53 -15.65
N GLN A 221 -26.29 -18.60 -16.53
CA GLN A 221 -27.68 -18.11 -16.58
C GLN A 221 -28.63 -19.18 -17.15
N ILE A 222 -28.21 -19.94 -18.14
CA ILE A 222 -28.98 -21.07 -18.69
C ILE A 222 -29.19 -22.15 -17.61
N ASP A 223 -28.17 -22.41 -16.79
CA ASP A 223 -28.24 -23.33 -15.65
C ASP A 223 -29.06 -22.79 -14.46
N GLY A 224 -29.65 -21.60 -14.58
CA GLY A 224 -30.46 -20.97 -13.55
C GLY A 224 -29.68 -20.46 -12.34
N ALA A 225 -28.37 -20.20 -12.47
CA ALA A 225 -27.56 -19.69 -11.38
C ALA A 225 -28.01 -18.28 -10.98
N SER A 226 -28.19 -18.04 -9.66
CA SER A 226 -28.45 -16.73 -9.13
C SER A 226 -27.20 -15.84 -9.25
N ARG A 227 -27.36 -14.50 -9.27
CA ARG A 227 -26.27 -13.54 -9.33
C ARG A 227 -25.22 -13.75 -8.23
N PHE A 228 -25.65 -14.13 -7.05
CA PHE A 228 -24.74 -14.43 -5.93
C PHE A 228 -23.93 -15.70 -6.19
N LYS A 229 -24.53 -16.72 -6.79
CA LYS A 229 -23.79 -17.92 -7.21
C LYS A 229 -22.76 -17.64 -8.30
N ILE A 230 -23.12 -16.82 -9.29
CA ILE A 230 -22.19 -16.35 -10.34
C ILE A 230 -21.00 -15.62 -9.71
N MET A 231 -21.28 -14.68 -8.79
CA MET A 231 -20.23 -13.93 -8.10
C MET A 231 -19.27 -14.85 -7.33
N LEU A 232 -19.77 -15.85 -6.61
CA LEU A 232 -18.94 -16.74 -5.79
C LEU A 232 -18.16 -17.78 -6.63
N HIS A 233 -18.71 -18.26 -7.74
CA HIS A 233 -18.14 -19.39 -8.48
C HIS A 233 -17.48 -18.99 -9.80
N ILE A 234 -17.75 -17.79 -10.30
CA ILE A 234 -17.15 -17.28 -11.54
C ILE A 234 -16.29 -16.04 -11.25
N ASP A 235 -16.89 -14.97 -10.68
CA ASP A 235 -16.21 -13.70 -10.51
C ASP A 235 -15.02 -13.82 -9.53
N ILE A 236 -15.27 -14.30 -8.30
CA ILE A 236 -14.23 -14.38 -7.26
C ILE A 236 -13.08 -15.30 -7.68
N PRO A 237 -13.30 -16.56 -8.17
CA PRO A 237 -12.20 -17.40 -8.61
C PRO A 237 -11.39 -16.79 -9.75
N THR A 238 -12.03 -16.12 -10.71
CA THR A 238 -11.33 -15.51 -11.84
C THR A 238 -10.43 -14.35 -11.43
N ILE A 239 -10.88 -13.52 -10.47
CA ILE A 239 -10.07 -12.39 -9.98
C ILE A 239 -9.16 -12.75 -8.80
N LEU A 240 -9.23 -13.99 -8.28
CA LEU A 240 -8.44 -14.42 -7.13
C LEU A 240 -6.93 -14.19 -7.31
N PRO A 241 -6.31 -14.45 -8.47
CA PRO A 241 -4.90 -14.10 -8.69
C PRO A 241 -4.63 -12.60 -8.49
N THR A 242 -5.51 -11.74 -8.97
CA THR A 242 -5.40 -10.28 -8.78
C THR A 242 -5.55 -9.89 -7.31
N ILE A 243 -6.51 -10.49 -6.60
CA ILE A 243 -6.71 -10.27 -5.16
C ILE A 243 -5.43 -10.63 -4.40
N VAL A 244 -4.85 -11.80 -4.68
CA VAL A 244 -3.63 -12.28 -4.01
C VAL A 244 -2.44 -11.37 -4.28
N ILE A 245 -2.21 -11.00 -5.54
CA ILE A 245 -1.11 -10.07 -5.90
C ILE A 245 -1.27 -8.73 -5.18
N MET A 246 -2.48 -8.16 -5.17
CA MET A 246 -2.74 -6.90 -4.49
C MET A 246 -2.59 -7.01 -2.97
N LEU A 247 -2.93 -8.15 -2.37
CA LEU A 247 -2.71 -8.40 -0.95
C LEU A 247 -1.21 -8.46 -0.62
N ILE A 248 -0.41 -9.16 -1.44
CA ILE A 248 1.05 -9.22 -1.27
C ILE A 248 1.65 -7.81 -1.36
N LEU A 249 1.28 -7.03 -2.37
CA LEU A 249 1.78 -5.66 -2.53
C LEU A 249 1.39 -4.75 -1.35
N ARG A 250 0.16 -4.85 -0.86
CA ARG A 250 -0.30 -4.08 0.31
C ARG A 250 0.40 -4.50 1.59
N SER A 251 0.69 -5.79 1.77
CA SER A 251 1.43 -6.28 2.94
C SER A 251 2.85 -5.73 3.02
N GLY A 252 3.46 -5.41 1.87
CA GLY A 252 4.77 -4.76 1.80
C GLY A 252 4.80 -3.32 2.30
N HIS A 253 3.66 -2.71 2.54
CA HIS A 253 3.53 -1.35 3.05
C HIS A 253 2.80 -1.29 4.40
N ILE A 254 2.75 -2.40 5.14
CA ILE A 254 1.94 -2.51 6.35
C ILE A 254 2.35 -1.52 7.45
N LEU A 255 3.65 -1.22 7.58
CA LEU A 255 4.14 -0.21 8.52
C LEU A 255 4.33 1.18 7.89
N SER A 256 4.08 1.32 6.59
CA SER A 256 4.19 2.59 5.86
C SER A 256 2.84 3.31 5.87
N VAL A 257 2.29 3.53 7.07
CA VAL A 257 1.07 4.33 7.24
C VAL A 257 1.37 5.78 6.87
N GLY A 258 0.49 6.40 6.08
CA GLY A 258 0.68 7.77 5.59
C GLY A 258 0.86 8.77 6.72
N TYR A 259 2.08 9.28 6.90
CA TYR A 259 2.43 10.21 7.97
C TYR A 259 1.71 11.55 7.86
N GLU A 260 1.49 12.03 6.63
CA GLU A 260 0.87 13.35 6.39
C GLU A 260 -0.52 13.45 7.01
N LYS A 261 -1.37 12.45 6.76
CA LYS A 261 -2.72 12.42 7.30
C LYS A 261 -2.71 12.32 8.82
N ALA A 262 -1.88 11.43 9.37
CA ALA A 262 -1.74 11.26 10.81
C ALA A 262 -1.26 12.55 11.47
N LEU A 263 -0.24 13.21 10.89
CA LEU A 263 0.33 14.47 11.39
C LEU A 263 -0.70 15.60 11.38
N LEU A 264 -1.49 15.73 10.30
CA LEU A 264 -2.54 16.75 10.19
C LEU A 264 -3.70 16.53 11.16
N MET A 265 -3.98 15.28 11.55
CA MET A 265 -5.02 14.92 12.50
C MET A 265 -4.53 14.95 13.95
N GLN A 266 -3.21 15.04 14.21
CA GLN A 266 -2.65 15.05 15.55
C GLN A 266 -3.01 16.34 16.31
N ASN A 267 -3.29 16.16 17.60
CA ASN A 267 -3.43 17.22 18.58
C ASN A 267 -3.03 16.69 19.97
N ASP A 268 -2.89 17.56 20.96
CA ASP A 268 -2.44 17.20 22.31
C ASP A 268 -3.33 16.17 22.99
N ALA A 269 -4.62 16.16 22.69
CA ALA A 269 -5.59 15.23 23.29
C ALA A 269 -5.52 13.82 22.68
N ASN A 270 -5.11 13.69 21.41
CA ASN A 270 -5.06 12.40 20.72
C ASN A 270 -3.64 11.87 20.48
N ILE A 271 -2.58 12.60 20.87
CA ILE A 271 -1.18 12.27 20.55
C ILE A 271 -0.80 10.84 20.93
N LYS A 272 -1.29 10.34 22.06
CA LYS A 272 -1.04 8.98 22.53
C LYS A 272 -1.47 7.90 21.53
N TYR A 273 -2.51 8.15 20.73
CA TYR A 273 -3.08 7.22 19.75
C TYR A 273 -2.68 7.54 18.31
N SER A 274 -2.36 8.81 18.05
CA SER A 274 -2.06 9.31 16.70
C SER A 274 -0.58 9.32 16.37
N GLN A 275 0.30 9.15 17.36
CA GLN A 275 1.73 9.08 17.10
C GLN A 275 2.11 7.72 16.54
N LEU A 276 2.60 7.72 15.30
CA LEU A 276 3.00 6.55 14.53
C LEU A 276 4.51 6.53 14.34
N ILE A 277 5.08 5.39 13.96
CA ILE A 277 6.50 5.32 13.63
C ILE A 277 6.86 6.36 12.55
N SER A 278 6.03 6.50 11.51
CA SER A 278 6.26 7.45 10.41
C SER A 278 6.20 8.91 10.84
N THR A 279 5.26 9.30 11.73
CA THR A 279 5.18 10.67 12.28
C THR A 279 6.32 10.95 13.23
N TYR A 280 6.76 9.95 14.00
CA TYR A 280 7.90 10.06 14.90
C TYR A 280 9.21 10.28 14.12
N VAL A 281 9.44 9.48 13.06
CA VAL A 281 10.59 9.64 12.15
C VAL A 281 10.62 11.04 11.54
N TYR A 282 9.47 11.56 11.09
CA TYR A 282 9.36 12.90 10.55
C TYR A 282 9.74 13.96 11.58
N ASN A 283 9.19 13.86 12.78
CA ASN A 283 9.45 14.84 13.86
C ASN A 283 10.91 14.78 14.33
N GLU A 284 11.47 13.58 14.55
CA GLU A 284 12.86 13.42 14.97
C GLU A 284 13.84 13.82 13.86
N GLY A 285 13.60 13.37 12.63
CA GLY A 285 14.54 13.57 11.53
C GLY A 285 14.53 14.97 10.92
N LEU A 286 13.35 15.62 10.83
CA LEU A 286 13.22 16.89 10.12
C LEU A 286 12.95 18.08 11.07
N MET A 287 12.13 17.88 12.12
CA MET A 287 11.73 19.02 12.98
C MET A 287 12.74 19.30 14.09
N LYS A 288 13.38 18.27 14.69
CA LYS A 288 14.36 18.44 15.77
C LYS A 288 15.79 18.72 15.29
N GLY A 289 16.03 18.67 13.98
CA GLY A 289 17.27 19.06 13.34
C GLY A 289 18.37 17.99 13.32
N PHE A 290 19.58 18.41 12.96
CA PHE A 290 20.69 17.56 12.48
C PHE A 290 21.16 16.46 13.44
N LYS A 291 20.99 16.63 14.75
CA LYS A 291 21.46 15.65 15.75
C LYS A 291 20.70 14.32 15.75
N GLN A 292 19.55 14.25 15.07
CA GLN A 292 18.67 13.08 15.11
C GLN A 292 18.55 12.32 13.77
N TYR A 293 19.32 12.72 12.75
CA TYR A 293 19.27 12.04 11.44
C TYR A 293 19.63 10.57 11.54
N SER A 294 20.59 10.20 12.36
CA SER A 294 21.02 8.83 12.57
C SER A 294 19.90 7.96 13.14
N SER A 295 19.27 8.43 14.21
CA SER A 295 18.13 7.75 14.83
C SER A 295 16.94 7.64 13.87
N ALA A 296 16.58 8.73 13.20
CA ALA A 296 15.46 8.73 12.24
C ALA A 296 15.73 7.76 11.08
N THR A 297 16.95 7.73 10.53
CA THR A 297 17.35 6.80 9.47
C THR A 297 17.33 5.35 9.95
N ALA A 298 17.81 5.08 11.18
CA ALA A 298 17.77 3.75 11.77
C ALA A 298 16.32 3.25 11.96
N ILE A 299 15.43 4.10 12.46
CA ILE A 299 14.01 3.77 12.64
C ILE A 299 13.33 3.51 11.29
N ASN A 300 13.63 4.30 10.27
CA ASN A 300 13.06 4.10 8.93
C ASN A 300 13.60 2.81 8.28
N LEU A 301 14.88 2.48 8.49
CA LEU A 301 15.44 1.22 8.04
C LEU A 301 14.83 0.02 8.76
N PHE A 302 14.62 0.11 10.08
CA PHE A 302 13.89 -0.88 10.86
C PHE A 302 12.48 -1.13 10.27
N ASN A 303 11.74 -0.07 9.98
CA ASN A 303 10.43 -0.14 9.34
C ASN A 303 10.49 -0.85 7.97
N SER A 304 11.50 -0.54 7.16
CA SER A 304 11.70 -1.12 5.85
C SER A 304 12.02 -2.62 5.92
N ILE A 305 12.81 -3.05 6.92
CA ILE A 305 13.11 -4.47 7.17
C ILE A 305 11.83 -5.23 7.53
N ILE A 306 11.00 -4.69 8.42
CA ILE A 306 9.74 -5.35 8.80
C ILE A 306 8.79 -5.43 7.58
N ASN A 307 8.66 -4.36 6.81
CA ASN A 307 7.86 -4.38 5.57
C ASN A 307 8.35 -5.45 4.58
N PHE A 308 9.67 -5.60 4.44
CA PHE A 308 10.26 -6.65 3.61
C PHE A 308 9.94 -8.06 4.13
N ILE A 309 10.04 -8.27 5.44
CA ILE A 309 9.66 -9.55 6.07
C ILE A 309 8.17 -9.84 5.83
N CYS A 310 7.30 -8.85 5.95
CA CYS A 310 5.86 -9.00 5.72
C CYS A 310 5.56 -9.40 4.26
N ILE A 311 6.11 -8.69 3.28
CA ILE A 311 5.86 -9.02 1.86
C ILE A 311 6.40 -10.41 1.51
N TRP A 312 7.61 -10.74 1.99
CA TRP A 312 8.20 -12.04 1.78
C TRP A 312 7.36 -13.16 2.40
N SER A 313 6.90 -12.99 3.64
CA SER A 313 6.08 -13.98 4.35
C SER A 313 4.74 -14.21 3.66
N VAL A 314 4.05 -13.14 3.25
CA VAL A 314 2.77 -13.25 2.55
C VAL A 314 2.96 -13.88 1.17
N ASN A 315 4.02 -13.54 0.44
CA ASN A 315 4.34 -14.17 -0.85
C ASN A 315 4.64 -15.68 -0.70
N GLN A 316 5.37 -16.09 0.34
CA GLN A 316 5.64 -17.52 0.59
C GLN A 316 4.37 -18.27 1.01
N PHE A 317 3.49 -17.62 1.79
CA PHE A 317 2.20 -18.20 2.14
C PHE A 317 1.34 -18.42 0.89
N SER A 318 1.26 -17.43 0.01
CA SER A 318 0.52 -17.50 -1.26
C SER A 318 0.99 -18.65 -2.15
N LYS A 319 2.32 -18.86 -2.28
CA LYS A 319 2.89 -20.02 -3.00
C LYS A 319 2.42 -21.36 -2.45
N LYS A 320 2.32 -21.49 -1.12
CA LYS A 320 1.92 -22.75 -0.49
C LYS A 320 0.43 -23.08 -0.69
N VAL A 321 -0.40 -22.05 -0.82
CA VAL A 321 -1.84 -22.21 -1.04
C VAL A 321 -2.15 -22.53 -2.52
N GLY A 322 -1.14 -22.51 -3.41
CA GLY A 322 -1.30 -22.80 -4.84
C GLY A 322 -1.78 -21.62 -5.68
N GLU A 323 -1.77 -20.44 -5.10
CA GLU A 323 -2.20 -19.21 -5.73
C GLU A 323 -1.04 -18.50 -6.46
N SER A 324 -1.36 -17.41 -7.15
CA SER A 324 -0.38 -16.56 -7.82
C SER A 324 0.63 -15.97 -6.82
N SER A 325 1.90 -15.91 -7.21
CA SER A 325 2.97 -15.29 -6.43
C SER A 325 3.72 -14.28 -7.29
N LEU A 326 4.44 -13.33 -6.66
CA LEU A 326 5.22 -12.33 -7.40
C LEU A 326 6.54 -12.89 -7.94
N TRP A 327 7.17 -13.81 -7.21
CA TRP A 327 8.44 -14.47 -7.59
C TRP A 327 8.52 -15.89 -7.02
#